data_68663552ab38a4e9a1ea8d89e1334211
#
_entry.id   68663552ab38a4e9a1ea8d89e1334211
#
_cell.length_a   1.000
_cell.length_b   1.000
_cell.length_c   1.000
_cell.angle_alpha   90.00
_cell.angle_beta   90.00
_cell.angle_gamma   90.00
#
_symmetry.space_group_name_H-M   'P 1'
#
loop_
_entity.id
_entity.type
_entity.pdbx_description
1 polymer ?
#
loop_
_entity_poly.entity_id
_entity_poly.type
_entity_poly.pdbx_seq_one_letter_code
_entity_poly.pdbx_strand_id
1 'polypeptide(L)'
;MDYETKIKNEYIIVGSSGIHRHGVFARKDIKKGTRITEYIGVKVPKEIGTMIETETFNRFKDDKDNHAATYIFEIDEEWDLDGDIPDNDPKYINHSCEPNCEVNIEDGRIWIDSIRDIKQGDEITYNYGFEINPKNPHDFMHHPCKCGSKNCVGYILAEEEWTKMTELLNKKKDIQHKS
;
A
#
# COMPACT_ATOMS: atom_id res chain seq x y z
N MET A 1 -27.18 27.80 10.80
CA MET A 1 -25.99 27.66 9.96
C MET A 1 -25.88 26.19 9.63
N ASP A 2 -26.35 25.84 8.44
CA ASP A 2 -26.28 24.45 7.97
C ASP A 2 -24.81 24.14 7.61
N TYR A 3 -24.16 23.35 8.45
CA TYR A 3 -22.90 22.73 8.08
C TYR A 3 -23.24 21.68 7.03
N GLU A 4 -23.24 22.05 5.74
CA GLU A 4 -23.11 21.10 4.67
C GLU A 4 -21.81 20.31 4.93
N THR A 5 -21.96 19.06 5.31
CA THR A 5 -20.84 18.13 5.43
C THR A 5 -20.29 17.95 4.04
N LYS A 6 -19.25 18.70 3.69
CA LYS A 6 -18.59 18.61 2.38
C LYS A 6 -18.12 17.18 2.23
N ILE A 7 -18.75 16.42 1.35
CA ILE A 7 -18.29 15.07 1.01
C ILE A 7 -16.90 15.25 0.43
N LYS A 8 -15.86 14.81 1.16
CA LYS A 8 -14.45 14.96 0.77
C LYS A 8 -14.15 14.30 -0.59
N ASN A 9 -14.75 13.13 -0.84
CA ASN A 9 -14.64 12.42 -2.10
C ASN A 9 -15.95 11.66 -2.36
N GLU A 10 -16.42 11.70 -3.61
CA GLU A 10 -17.69 11.07 -4.00
C GLU A 10 -17.59 9.55 -4.14
N TYR A 11 -16.37 8.99 -4.34
CA TYR A 11 -16.15 7.57 -4.59
C TYR A 11 -15.77 6.78 -3.36
N ILE A 12 -15.13 7.41 -2.36
CA ILE A 12 -14.49 6.69 -1.26
C ILE A 12 -14.98 7.11 0.12
N ILE A 13 -14.87 6.17 1.06
CA ILE A 13 -15.08 6.39 2.49
C ILE A 13 -14.08 5.54 3.27
N VAL A 14 -13.51 6.11 4.35
CA VAL A 14 -12.65 5.36 5.28
C VAL A 14 -13.52 4.56 6.25
N GLY A 15 -13.13 3.31 6.50
CA GLY A 15 -13.82 2.40 7.40
C GLY A 15 -12.86 1.44 8.11
N SER A 16 -13.41 0.55 8.94
CA SER A 16 -12.64 -0.55 9.55
C SER A 16 -12.41 -1.64 8.51
N SER A 17 -11.16 -2.13 8.40
CA SER A 17 -10.76 -3.15 7.43
C SER A 17 -10.41 -4.46 8.10
N GLY A 18 -10.69 -5.58 7.42
CA GLY A 18 -10.23 -6.91 7.78
C GLY A 18 -8.76 -7.16 7.39
N ILE A 19 -8.17 -6.33 6.52
CA ILE A 19 -6.78 -6.43 6.08
C ILE A 19 -5.87 -5.81 7.14
N HIS A 20 -6.09 -4.52 7.44
CA HIS A 20 -5.34 -3.78 8.44
C HIS A 20 -6.16 -2.59 8.95
N ARG A 21 -6.44 -2.52 10.26
CA ARG A 21 -7.10 -1.44 11.02
C ARG A 21 -8.12 -0.60 10.25
N HIS A 22 -7.66 0.25 9.34
CA HIS A 22 -8.47 1.10 8.47
C HIS A 22 -8.32 0.63 7.02
N GLY A 23 -9.35 0.85 6.25
CA GLY A 23 -9.37 0.65 4.81
C GLY A 23 -10.22 1.73 4.13
N VAL A 24 -10.13 1.76 2.83
CA VAL A 24 -10.93 2.66 2.00
C VAL A 24 -11.93 1.82 1.22
N PHE A 25 -13.19 2.24 1.26
CA PHE A 25 -14.30 1.49 0.66
C PHE A 25 -15.03 2.33 -0.38
N ALA A 26 -15.55 1.66 -1.41
CA ALA A 26 -16.35 2.30 -2.45
C ALA A 26 -17.69 2.80 -1.88
N ARG A 27 -18.00 4.09 -2.01
CA ARG A 27 -19.27 4.70 -1.61
C ARG A 27 -20.41 4.39 -2.58
N LYS A 28 -20.09 4.03 -3.82
CA LYS A 28 -20.98 3.71 -4.92
C LYS A 28 -20.30 2.75 -5.87
N ASP A 29 -21.03 2.17 -6.81
CA ASP A 29 -20.45 1.39 -7.89
C ASP A 29 -19.47 2.26 -8.69
N ILE A 30 -18.25 1.73 -8.95
CA ILE A 30 -17.18 2.41 -9.70
C ILE A 30 -16.87 1.55 -10.93
N LYS A 31 -16.84 2.17 -12.10
CA LYS A 31 -16.53 1.48 -13.35
C LYS A 31 -15.02 1.37 -13.56
N LYS A 32 -14.58 0.29 -14.19
CA LYS A 32 -13.20 0.14 -14.67
C LYS A 32 -12.75 1.39 -15.44
N GLY A 33 -11.52 1.86 -15.18
CA GLY A 33 -10.93 3.04 -15.82
C GLY A 33 -11.36 4.36 -15.19
N THR A 34 -12.04 4.33 -14.01
CA THR A 34 -12.39 5.56 -13.29
C THR A 34 -11.21 6.05 -12.47
N ARG A 35 -10.82 7.31 -12.63
CA ARG A 35 -9.93 8.00 -11.71
C ARG A 35 -10.67 8.32 -10.43
N ILE A 36 -10.32 7.59 -9.36
CA ILE A 36 -11.08 7.60 -8.10
C ILE A 36 -10.66 8.78 -7.22
N THR A 37 -9.37 8.96 -7.03
CA THR A 37 -8.83 9.96 -6.10
C THR A 37 -7.35 10.23 -6.38
N GLU A 38 -6.88 11.38 -5.89
CA GLU A 38 -5.48 11.69 -5.79
C GLU A 38 -4.97 11.29 -4.40
N TYR A 39 -3.79 10.68 -4.33
CA TYR A 39 -3.03 10.52 -3.10
C TYR A 39 -2.20 11.79 -2.90
N ILE A 40 -2.52 12.55 -1.86
CA ILE A 40 -1.91 13.86 -1.59
C ILE A 40 -0.98 13.80 -0.39
N GLY A 41 -0.03 14.73 -0.32
CA GLY A 41 0.93 14.77 0.78
C GLY A 41 1.88 15.96 0.69
N VAL A 42 2.93 15.89 1.48
CA VAL A 42 4.04 16.83 1.44
C VAL A 42 5.18 16.22 0.62
N LYS A 43 5.58 16.90 -0.45
CA LYS A 43 6.73 16.47 -1.25
C LYS A 43 8.01 16.67 -0.43
N VAL A 44 8.77 15.59 -0.26
CA VAL A 44 10.02 15.57 0.52
C VAL A 44 11.16 14.99 -0.31
N PRO A 45 12.41 15.39 -0.06
CA PRO A 45 13.58 14.73 -0.67
C PRO A 45 13.62 13.23 -0.30
N LYS A 46 14.16 12.40 -1.19
CA LYS A 46 14.27 10.93 -1.01
C LYS A 46 14.92 10.53 0.32
N GLU A 47 15.94 11.27 0.75
CA GLU A 47 16.64 11.01 2.02
C GLU A 47 15.71 11.20 3.21
N ILE A 48 14.81 12.17 3.15
CA ILE A 48 13.83 12.44 4.22
C ILE A 48 12.76 11.34 4.24
N GLY A 49 12.24 10.91 3.08
CA GLY A 49 11.33 9.79 2.99
C GLY A 49 11.92 8.52 3.61
N THR A 50 13.15 8.16 3.21
CA THR A 50 13.89 7.01 3.76
C THR A 50 14.09 7.12 5.29
N MET A 51 14.35 8.33 5.80
CA MET A 51 14.47 8.56 7.24
C MET A 51 13.16 8.28 7.97
N ILE A 52 12.05 8.81 7.47
CA ILE A 52 10.70 8.60 8.04
C ILE A 52 10.36 7.10 8.07
N GLU A 53 10.60 6.38 6.98
CA GLU A 53 10.36 4.93 6.90
C GLU A 53 11.21 4.17 7.92
N THR A 54 12.51 4.47 7.99
CA THR A 54 13.45 3.82 8.92
C THR A 54 13.06 4.06 10.38
N GLU A 55 12.72 5.29 10.75
CA GLU A 55 12.29 5.64 12.09
C GLU A 55 10.97 4.95 12.46
N THR A 56 10.02 4.92 11.53
CA THR A 56 8.73 4.26 11.72
C THR A 56 8.92 2.76 11.89
N PHE A 57 9.70 2.11 11.03
CA PHE A 57 10.04 0.70 11.17
C PHE A 57 10.69 0.39 12.52
N ASN A 58 11.72 1.15 12.93
CA ASN A 58 12.41 0.92 14.18
C ASN A 58 11.50 1.11 15.41
N ARG A 59 10.55 2.02 15.34
CA ARG A 59 9.58 2.27 16.42
C ARG A 59 8.61 1.11 16.62
N PHE A 60 8.20 0.46 15.54
CA PHE A 60 7.11 -0.52 15.55
C PHE A 60 7.52 -1.96 15.20
N LYS A 61 8.79 -2.24 14.92
CA LYS A 61 9.28 -3.57 14.51
C LYS A 61 8.96 -4.70 15.50
N ASP A 62 8.84 -4.37 16.80
CA ASP A 62 8.55 -5.33 17.87
C ASP A 62 7.05 -5.39 18.21
N ASP A 63 6.22 -4.53 17.62
CA ASP A 63 4.77 -4.52 17.81
C ASP A 63 4.10 -5.48 16.82
N LYS A 64 3.69 -6.65 17.32
CA LYS A 64 3.08 -7.72 16.51
C LYS A 64 1.74 -7.33 15.89
N ASP A 65 1.05 -6.33 16.44
CA ASP A 65 -0.26 -5.89 15.98
C ASP A 65 -0.18 -4.59 15.16
N ASN A 66 0.94 -3.90 15.24
CA ASN A 66 1.15 -2.60 14.63
C ASN A 66 2.28 -2.68 13.60
N HIS A 67 2.01 -3.36 12.48
CA HIS A 67 2.94 -3.28 11.35
C HIS A 67 3.12 -1.80 10.99
N ALA A 68 4.37 -1.35 10.99
CA ALA A 68 4.75 0.02 10.71
C ALA A 68 4.13 0.48 9.38
N ALA A 69 3.00 1.17 9.45
CA ALA A 69 2.44 1.79 8.27
C ALA A 69 3.21 3.08 8.02
N THR A 70 4.00 3.12 6.97
CA THR A 70 4.51 4.35 6.41
C THR A 70 3.56 4.80 5.31
N TYR A 71 3.40 6.09 5.19
CA TYR A 71 2.56 6.70 4.16
C TYR A 71 3.42 7.42 3.12
N ILE A 72 4.66 6.94 2.97
CA ILE A 72 5.62 7.45 1.99
C ILE A 72 5.31 6.81 0.63
N PHE A 73 5.29 7.64 -0.38
CA PHE A 73 5.07 7.25 -1.77
C PHE A 73 6.21 7.76 -2.64
N GLU A 74 6.87 6.88 -3.38
CA GLU A 74 7.92 7.27 -4.30
C GLU A 74 7.30 7.99 -5.52
N ILE A 75 7.77 9.23 -5.81
CA ILE A 75 7.38 9.97 -6.99
C ILE A 75 8.37 9.71 -8.13
N ASP A 76 9.66 9.87 -7.83
CA ASP A 76 10.78 9.71 -8.76
C ASP A 76 12.09 9.43 -7.99
N GLU A 77 13.23 9.47 -8.70
CA GLU A 77 14.56 9.20 -8.10
C GLU A 77 14.99 10.23 -7.03
N GLU A 78 14.42 11.44 -7.06
CA GLU A 78 14.81 12.56 -6.17
C GLU A 78 13.78 12.82 -5.06
N TRP A 79 12.52 12.46 -5.29
CA TRP A 79 11.41 12.90 -4.46
C TRP A 79 10.47 11.79 -4.04
N ASP A 80 10.06 11.89 -2.79
CA ASP A 80 8.96 11.13 -2.20
C ASP A 80 7.79 12.07 -1.83
N LEU A 81 6.63 11.49 -1.61
CA LEU A 81 5.45 12.15 -1.06
C LEU A 81 5.15 11.57 0.33
N ASP A 82 5.24 12.38 1.37
CA ASP A 82 4.76 12.02 2.70
C ASP A 82 3.24 12.27 2.78
N GLY A 83 2.48 11.20 2.72
CA GLY A 83 1.03 11.21 2.75
C GLY A 83 0.42 11.27 4.15
N ASP A 84 1.23 11.35 5.22
CA ASP A 84 0.70 11.41 6.60
C ASP A 84 0.17 12.79 6.96
N ILE A 85 -0.82 13.23 6.21
CA ILE A 85 -1.57 14.46 6.45
C ILE A 85 -3.04 14.16 6.71
N PRO A 86 -3.77 15.03 7.45
CA PRO A 86 -5.16 14.78 7.83
C PRO A 86 -6.15 14.61 6.66
N ASP A 87 -5.88 15.28 5.55
CA ASP A 87 -6.80 15.34 4.41
C ASP A 87 -6.53 14.28 3.33
N ASN A 88 -5.58 13.36 3.57
CA ASN A 88 -5.24 12.27 2.67
C ASN A 88 -5.95 10.98 3.10
N ASP A 89 -7.26 10.86 2.87
CA ASP A 89 -8.00 9.61 3.12
C ASP A 89 -7.43 8.40 2.33
N PRO A 90 -6.94 8.55 1.06
CA PRO A 90 -6.27 7.49 0.31
C PRO A 90 -5.08 6.81 0.99
N LYS A 91 -4.43 7.43 1.98
CA LYS A 91 -3.36 6.80 2.75
C LYS A 91 -3.77 5.51 3.46
N TYR A 92 -5.07 5.31 3.67
CA TYR A 92 -5.62 4.11 4.28
C TYR A 92 -5.99 3.01 3.27
N ILE A 93 -5.72 3.19 1.97
CA ILE A 93 -5.92 2.14 0.98
C ILE A 93 -4.92 1.01 1.26
N ASN A 94 -5.44 -0.21 1.47
CA ASN A 94 -4.62 -1.38 1.79
C ASN A 94 -4.03 -2.04 0.54
N HIS A 95 -2.93 -2.78 0.76
CA HIS A 95 -2.35 -3.64 -0.27
C HIS A 95 -3.22 -4.86 -0.54
N SER A 96 -3.25 -5.28 -1.81
CA SER A 96 -3.72 -6.59 -2.22
C SER A 96 -2.83 -7.21 -3.29
N CYS A 97 -2.64 -8.54 -3.23
CA CYS A 97 -2.01 -9.31 -4.30
C CYS A 97 -2.94 -9.47 -5.53
N GLU A 98 -4.25 -9.25 -5.37
CA GLU A 98 -5.24 -9.18 -6.46
C GLU A 98 -6.03 -7.86 -6.34
N PRO A 99 -5.38 -6.72 -6.65
CA PRO A 99 -5.95 -5.39 -6.42
C PRO A 99 -7.12 -5.09 -7.36
N ASN A 100 -7.92 -4.10 -7.01
CA ASN A 100 -8.95 -3.55 -7.88
C ASN A 100 -8.62 -2.15 -8.41
N CYS A 101 -7.51 -1.59 -7.95
CA CYS A 101 -6.98 -0.31 -8.42
C CYS A 101 -5.48 -0.43 -8.74
N GLU A 102 -4.99 0.53 -9.50
CA GLU A 102 -3.59 0.77 -9.78
C GLU A 102 -3.22 2.22 -9.44
N VAL A 103 -1.92 2.45 -9.35
CA VAL A 103 -1.35 3.77 -9.11
C VAL A 103 -0.77 4.30 -10.41
N ASN A 104 -1.12 5.53 -10.77
CA ASN A 104 -0.57 6.25 -11.91
C ASN A 104 0.08 7.55 -11.43
N ILE A 105 1.35 7.77 -11.79
CA ILE A 105 2.06 9.02 -11.51
C ILE A 105 2.08 9.87 -12.78
N GLU A 106 1.43 11.04 -12.72
CA GLU A 106 1.33 11.98 -13.82
C GLU A 106 1.71 13.37 -13.34
N ASP A 107 2.68 14.00 -13.96
CA ASP A 107 3.18 15.34 -13.60
C ASP A 107 3.52 15.49 -12.09
N GLY A 108 4.10 14.44 -11.49
CA GLY A 108 4.46 14.41 -10.06
C GLY A 108 3.26 14.30 -9.11
N ARG A 109 2.07 14.00 -9.62
CA ARG A 109 0.85 13.73 -8.86
C ARG A 109 0.53 12.24 -8.91
N ILE A 110 0.03 11.71 -7.81
CA ILE A 110 -0.25 10.29 -7.64
C ILE A 110 -1.75 10.05 -7.70
N TRP A 111 -2.20 9.28 -8.68
CA TRP A 111 -3.60 8.98 -8.94
C TRP A 111 -3.90 7.51 -8.66
N ILE A 112 -5.07 7.27 -8.08
CA ILE A 112 -5.62 5.92 -7.87
C ILE A 112 -6.72 5.70 -8.89
N ASP A 113 -6.49 4.79 -9.81
CA ASP A 113 -7.39 4.49 -10.93
C ASP A 113 -7.92 3.04 -10.79
N SER A 114 -9.21 2.82 -11.09
CA SER A 114 -9.81 1.47 -11.03
C SER A 114 -9.40 0.63 -12.25
N ILE A 115 -8.93 -0.61 -12.01
CA ILE A 115 -8.56 -1.56 -13.08
C ILE A 115 -9.66 -2.59 -13.38
N ARG A 116 -10.72 -2.59 -12.57
CA ARG A 116 -11.93 -3.41 -12.78
C ARG A 116 -13.16 -2.70 -12.19
N ASP A 117 -14.36 -3.20 -12.50
CA ASP A 117 -15.58 -2.73 -11.84
C ASP A 117 -15.50 -3.02 -10.34
N ILE A 118 -15.83 -2.05 -9.50
CA ILE A 118 -15.84 -2.12 -8.04
C ILE A 118 -17.27 -1.87 -7.57
N LYS A 119 -17.80 -2.71 -6.69
CA LYS A 119 -19.14 -2.54 -6.16
C LYS A 119 -19.15 -1.63 -4.95
N GLN A 120 -20.27 -0.96 -4.72
CA GLN A 120 -20.49 -0.23 -3.47
C GLN A 120 -20.23 -1.14 -2.27
N GLY A 121 -19.41 -0.68 -1.33
CA GLY A 121 -19.02 -1.41 -0.13
C GLY A 121 -17.77 -2.30 -0.29
N ASP A 122 -17.27 -2.53 -1.51
CA ASP A 122 -16.01 -3.24 -1.71
C ASP A 122 -14.83 -2.40 -1.20
N GLU A 123 -13.86 -3.05 -0.59
CA GLU A 123 -12.61 -2.40 -0.20
C GLU A 123 -11.76 -2.08 -1.44
N ILE A 124 -11.29 -0.85 -1.51
CA ILE A 124 -10.38 -0.38 -2.56
C ILE A 124 -8.96 -0.76 -2.16
N THR A 125 -8.23 -1.41 -3.07
CA THR A 125 -6.88 -1.90 -2.83
C THR A 125 -6.01 -1.71 -4.06
N TYR A 126 -4.70 -1.49 -3.84
CA TYR A 126 -3.69 -1.54 -4.91
C TYR A 126 -2.47 -2.36 -4.48
N ASN A 127 -1.61 -2.75 -5.42
CA ASN A 127 -0.32 -3.37 -5.08
C ASN A 127 0.66 -2.27 -4.67
N TYR A 128 1.26 -2.39 -3.49
CA TYR A 128 2.21 -1.37 -2.97
C TYR A 128 3.52 -1.31 -3.78
N GLY A 129 3.80 -2.32 -4.61
CA GLY A 129 4.97 -2.32 -5.47
C GLY A 129 6.30 -2.51 -4.74
N PHE A 130 6.31 -3.10 -3.53
CA PHE A 130 7.55 -3.30 -2.79
C PHE A 130 8.48 -4.23 -3.54
N GLU A 131 9.74 -3.86 -3.65
CA GLU A 131 10.80 -4.65 -4.26
C GLU A 131 11.64 -5.39 -3.22
N ILE A 132 12.26 -6.51 -3.64
CA ILE A 132 13.21 -7.24 -2.80
C ILE A 132 14.52 -6.46 -2.74
N ASN A 133 14.86 -5.98 -1.54
CA ASN A 133 16.09 -5.25 -1.29
C ASN A 133 17.31 -6.13 -1.61
N PRO A 134 18.18 -5.77 -2.58
CA PRO A 134 19.34 -6.58 -2.96
C PRO A 134 20.39 -6.70 -1.85
N LYS A 135 20.44 -5.73 -0.92
CA LYS A 135 21.37 -5.76 0.22
C LYS A 135 20.83 -6.60 1.39
N ASN A 136 19.51 -6.75 1.50
CA ASN A 136 18.84 -7.57 2.47
C ASN A 136 17.70 -8.37 1.81
N PRO A 137 18.03 -9.46 1.06
CA PRO A 137 17.04 -10.17 0.24
C PRO A 137 15.90 -10.84 1.01
N HIS A 138 15.98 -10.91 2.32
CA HIS A 138 14.95 -11.49 3.18
C HIS A 138 14.12 -10.46 3.94
N ASP A 139 14.34 -9.16 3.68
CA ASP A 139 13.64 -8.07 4.35
C ASP A 139 12.12 -8.11 4.14
N PHE A 140 11.66 -8.55 2.97
CA PHE A 140 10.24 -8.71 2.66
C PHE A 140 9.49 -9.59 3.66
N MET A 141 10.18 -10.47 4.41
CA MET A 141 9.56 -11.31 5.45
C MET A 141 9.03 -10.50 6.63
N HIS A 142 9.44 -9.26 6.76
CA HIS A 142 8.90 -8.31 7.76
C HIS A 142 7.61 -7.63 7.30
N HIS A 143 7.18 -7.88 6.04
CA HIS A 143 5.98 -7.28 5.45
C HIS A 143 4.95 -8.37 5.08
N PRO A 144 4.34 -9.07 6.07
CA PRO A 144 3.36 -10.11 5.79
C PRO A 144 2.09 -9.52 5.18
N CYS A 145 1.61 -10.13 4.10
CA CYS A 145 0.34 -9.77 3.46
C CYS A 145 -0.83 -10.49 4.12
N LYS A 146 -1.90 -9.73 4.42
CA LYS A 146 -3.15 -10.23 4.99
C LYS A 146 -4.36 -9.96 4.07
N CYS A 147 -4.14 -9.72 2.76
CA CYS A 147 -5.21 -9.31 1.84
C CYS A 147 -6.33 -10.36 1.65
N GLY A 148 -6.08 -11.61 2.01
CA GLY A 148 -7.07 -12.68 1.91
C GLY A 148 -7.45 -13.08 0.48
N SER A 149 -6.80 -12.55 -0.55
CA SER A 149 -7.06 -12.93 -1.93
C SER A 149 -6.66 -14.37 -2.20
N LYS A 150 -7.29 -14.99 -3.23
CA LYS A 150 -7.05 -16.40 -3.59
C LYS A 150 -5.59 -16.66 -3.97
N ASN A 151 -4.96 -15.72 -4.65
CA ASN A 151 -3.58 -15.82 -5.11
C ASN A 151 -2.60 -15.03 -4.22
N CYS A 152 -2.96 -14.81 -2.94
CA CYS A 152 -2.08 -14.13 -1.99
C CYS A 152 -0.77 -14.90 -1.81
N VAL A 153 0.34 -14.24 -2.05
CA VAL A 153 1.70 -14.81 -1.91
C VAL A 153 2.26 -14.76 -0.48
N GLY A 154 1.48 -14.19 0.46
CA GLY A 154 1.83 -14.12 1.88
C GLY A 154 2.70 -12.93 2.28
N TYR A 155 3.20 -12.15 1.34
CA TYR A 155 4.03 -10.97 1.56
C TYR A 155 3.60 -9.80 0.68
N ILE A 156 3.89 -8.58 1.14
CA ILE A 156 3.66 -7.35 0.38
C ILE A 156 4.84 -7.15 -0.56
N LEU A 157 4.65 -7.53 -1.83
CA LEU A 157 5.65 -7.43 -2.89
C LEU A 157 5.00 -7.11 -4.23
N ALA A 158 5.75 -6.45 -5.10
CA ALA A 158 5.41 -6.31 -6.51
C ALA A 158 5.26 -7.68 -7.17
N GLU A 159 4.37 -7.80 -8.15
CA GLU A 159 4.10 -9.08 -8.83
C GLU A 159 5.36 -9.63 -9.51
N GLU A 160 6.18 -8.76 -10.05
CA GLU A 160 7.45 -9.08 -10.72
C GLU A 160 8.46 -9.77 -9.77
N GLU A 161 8.36 -9.54 -8.48
CA GLU A 161 9.25 -10.08 -7.46
C GLU A 161 8.81 -11.48 -6.93
N TRP A 162 7.63 -11.97 -7.27
CA TRP A 162 7.09 -13.21 -6.70
C TRP A 162 7.91 -14.45 -7.03
N THR A 163 8.47 -14.52 -8.24
CA THR A 163 9.34 -15.63 -8.65
C THR A 163 10.62 -15.65 -7.80
N LYS A 164 11.29 -14.50 -7.69
CA LYS A 164 12.51 -14.32 -6.90
C LYS A 164 12.27 -14.60 -5.40
N MET A 165 11.15 -14.13 -4.85
CA MET A 165 10.73 -14.44 -3.50
C MET A 165 10.62 -15.95 -3.27
N THR A 166 9.97 -16.68 -4.18
CA THR A 166 9.77 -18.13 -4.09
C THR A 166 11.11 -18.86 -4.07
N GLU A 167 12.05 -18.45 -4.91
CA GLU A 167 13.41 -19.02 -4.94
C GLU A 167 14.16 -18.79 -3.62
N LEU A 168 14.06 -17.59 -3.05
CA LEU A 168 14.70 -17.26 -1.77
C LEU A 168 14.13 -18.08 -0.62
N LEU A 169 12.81 -18.26 -0.56
CA LEU A 169 12.15 -19.07 0.46
C LEU A 169 12.55 -20.55 0.35
N ASN A 170 12.68 -21.11 -0.86
CA ASN A 170 13.09 -22.49 -1.07
C ASN A 170 14.56 -22.70 -0.65
N LYS A 171 15.47 -21.81 -1.02
CA LYS A 171 16.88 -21.87 -0.58
C LYS A 171 17.01 -21.85 0.94
N LYS A 172 16.20 -21.05 1.64
CA LYS A 172 16.21 -20.99 3.11
C LYS A 172 15.77 -22.31 3.75
N LYS A 173 14.73 -22.98 3.18
CA LYS A 173 14.27 -24.30 3.67
C LYS A 173 15.36 -25.37 3.50
N ASP A 174 16.06 -25.39 2.37
CA ASP A 174 17.13 -26.37 2.10
C ASP A 174 18.31 -26.24 3.06
N ILE A 175 18.62 -25.04 3.52
CA ILE A 175 19.66 -24.78 4.52
C ILE A 175 19.24 -25.31 5.89
N GLN A 176 17.99 -25.10 6.29
CA GLN A 176 17.47 -25.56 7.57
C GLN A 176 17.33 -27.08 7.68
N HIS A 177 17.15 -27.79 6.55
CA HIS A 177 17.08 -29.26 6.53
C HIS A 177 18.45 -29.93 6.51
N LYS A 178 19.54 -29.18 6.31
CA LYS A 178 20.93 -29.68 6.29
C LYS A 178 21.70 -29.40 7.59
N SER A 179 21.08 -28.73 8.55
CA SER A 179 21.63 -28.41 9.88
C SER A 179 21.05 -29.34 10.94
#